data_4e7a6a83c6a678c835e39690e558e72f
#
_entry.id   4e7a6a83c6a678c835e39690e558e72f
#
_cell.length_a   1.000
_cell.length_b   1.000
_cell.length_c   1.000
_cell.angle_alpha   90.00
_cell.angle_beta   90.00
_cell.angle_gamma   90.00
#
_symmetry.space_group_name_H-M   'P 1'
#
loop_
_entity.id
_entity.type
_entity.pdbx_description
1 polymer ?
#
loop_
_entity_poly.entity_id
_entity_poly.type
_entity_poly.pdbx_seq_one_letter_code
_entity_poly.pdbx_strand_id
1 'polypeptide(L)'
;MTSAPLRVALYSHDAKGLGHLRRNLALAHHLARALPGLTGRDVTGLVITGLAPGQEYRLPDGFDWLVLPGIKKSEGIYQPQRLRITHEDLGEVRSALLNGVLGTFAPDLLIIDRHAYGVHLELREPLTHLRRTHPGARVVLGLREVLDTPATVQREWDELGEADTLRRLIDEVWVYGDAAVHDLSATGEAPPALEDRMHYTGYLAHGRDIAEHRDGSEASPALAGNALDPEPFILTTAGGGCDGIDLLRAAAQVRVPDGYRHVVV
;
A
#
# COMPACT_ATOMS: atom_id res chain seq x y z
N MET A 1 -15.22 -5.60 -32.23
CA MET A 1 -15.00 -6.52 -31.10
C MET A 1 -14.14 -5.76 -30.09
N THR A 2 -14.65 -5.44 -28.93
CA THR A 2 -13.87 -4.82 -27.85
C THR A 2 -12.81 -5.83 -27.39
N SER A 3 -11.56 -5.41 -27.36
CA SER A 3 -10.47 -6.24 -26.83
C SER A 3 -10.73 -6.56 -25.36
N ALA A 4 -10.28 -7.72 -24.87
CA ALA A 4 -10.45 -8.08 -23.46
C ALA A 4 -9.82 -6.99 -22.54
N PRO A 5 -10.45 -6.66 -21.40
CA PRO A 5 -9.93 -5.63 -20.52
C PRO A 5 -8.53 -5.99 -19.98
N LEU A 6 -7.73 -4.99 -19.69
CA LEU A 6 -6.46 -5.13 -18.98
C LEU A 6 -6.76 -5.44 -17.51
N ARG A 7 -6.21 -6.52 -16.98
CA ARG A 7 -6.44 -6.97 -15.60
C ARG A 7 -5.32 -6.48 -14.70
N VAL A 8 -5.68 -5.72 -13.67
CA VAL A 8 -4.73 -5.16 -12.69
C VAL A 8 -5.03 -5.71 -11.31
N ALA A 9 -4.02 -6.17 -10.60
CA ALA A 9 -4.12 -6.52 -9.19
C ALA A 9 -3.17 -5.65 -8.37
N LEU A 10 -3.66 -5.08 -7.27
CA LEU A 10 -2.90 -4.26 -6.34
C LEU A 10 -2.95 -4.95 -4.97
N TYR A 11 -1.80 -5.37 -4.46
CA TYR A 11 -1.73 -6.09 -3.19
C TYR A 11 -1.06 -5.25 -2.11
N SER A 12 -1.65 -5.25 -0.91
CA SER A 12 -1.03 -4.78 0.33
C SER A 12 -1.39 -5.70 1.50
N HIS A 13 -0.44 -5.88 2.42
CA HIS A 13 -0.65 -6.75 3.59
C HIS A 13 -1.50 -6.10 4.68
N ASP A 14 -1.47 -4.77 4.80
CA ASP A 14 -2.27 -3.90 5.69
C ASP A 14 -2.38 -4.39 7.15
N ALA A 15 -1.27 -4.42 7.88
CA ALA A 15 -1.26 -4.80 9.29
C ALA A 15 -1.61 -3.64 10.23
N LYS A 16 -1.18 -2.42 9.88
CA LYS A 16 -1.37 -1.20 10.65
C LYS A 16 -1.41 0.02 9.74
N GLY A 17 -2.28 0.96 10.07
CA GLY A 17 -2.35 2.23 9.38
C GLY A 17 -2.94 2.14 7.97
N LEU A 18 -3.29 3.28 7.40
CA LEU A 18 -3.99 3.40 6.12
C LEU A 18 -3.04 3.71 4.95
N GLY A 19 -1.72 3.76 5.20
CA GLY A 19 -0.74 4.20 4.21
C GLY A 19 -0.68 3.32 2.97
N HIS A 20 -0.66 1.99 3.16
CA HIS A 20 -0.65 1.02 2.08
C HIS A 20 -1.96 1.04 1.29
N LEU A 21 -3.10 0.98 1.99
CA LEU A 21 -4.43 1.06 1.39
C LEU A 21 -4.59 2.34 0.55
N ARG A 22 -4.23 3.51 1.11
CA ARG A 22 -4.32 4.80 0.41
C ARG A 22 -3.44 4.85 -0.83
N ARG A 23 -2.25 4.25 -0.77
CA ARG A 23 -1.32 4.16 -1.90
C ARG A 23 -1.90 3.32 -3.03
N ASN A 24 -2.39 2.12 -2.71
CA ASN A 24 -3.04 1.26 -3.67
C ASN A 24 -4.30 1.90 -4.27
N LEU A 25 -5.05 2.63 -3.48
CA LEU A 25 -6.21 3.38 -3.97
C LEU A 25 -5.80 4.47 -4.97
N ALA A 26 -4.75 5.22 -4.65
CA ALA A 26 -4.20 6.23 -5.56
C ALA A 26 -3.74 5.62 -6.89
N LEU A 27 -3.05 4.47 -6.82
CA LEU A 27 -2.65 3.71 -7.99
C LEU A 27 -3.85 3.20 -8.79
N ALA A 28 -4.88 2.63 -8.13
CA ALA A 28 -6.08 2.14 -8.79
C ALA A 28 -6.75 3.24 -9.62
N HIS A 29 -6.99 4.42 -9.02
CA HIS A 29 -7.59 5.56 -9.71
C HIS A 29 -6.72 6.08 -10.86
N HIS A 30 -5.39 6.13 -10.67
CA HIS A 30 -4.48 6.58 -11.72
C HIS A 30 -4.45 5.60 -12.89
N LEU A 31 -4.32 4.31 -12.62
CA LEU A 31 -4.27 3.26 -13.64
C LEU A 31 -5.60 3.13 -14.41
N ALA A 32 -6.74 3.20 -13.71
CA ALA A 32 -8.06 3.21 -14.34
C ALA A 32 -8.23 4.36 -15.33
N ARG A 33 -7.65 5.52 -15.03
CA ARG A 33 -7.72 6.71 -15.89
C ARG A 33 -6.71 6.69 -17.03
N ALA A 34 -5.47 6.28 -16.77
CA ALA A 34 -4.37 6.41 -17.72
C ALA A 34 -4.29 5.24 -18.71
N LEU A 35 -4.46 4.00 -18.24
CA LEU A 35 -4.21 2.81 -19.05
C LEU A 35 -5.14 2.69 -20.27
N PRO A 36 -6.44 3.05 -20.23
CA PRO A 36 -7.28 2.99 -21.42
C PRO A 36 -6.74 3.83 -22.57
N GLY A 37 -6.28 5.04 -22.28
CA GLY A 37 -5.68 5.94 -23.29
C GLY A 37 -4.36 5.44 -23.84
N LEU A 38 -3.58 4.71 -23.04
CA LEU A 38 -2.27 4.19 -23.43
C LEU A 38 -2.35 2.85 -24.19
N THR A 39 -3.33 2.01 -23.84
CA THR A 39 -3.41 0.64 -24.34
C THR A 39 -4.54 0.40 -25.33
N GLY A 40 -5.53 1.30 -25.40
CA GLY A 40 -6.77 1.09 -26.15
C GLY A 40 -7.67 -0.01 -25.54
N ARG A 41 -7.43 -0.43 -24.30
CA ARG A 41 -8.18 -1.49 -23.59
C ARG A 41 -8.80 -0.89 -22.32
N ASP A 42 -10.03 -1.31 -22.03
CA ASP A 42 -10.62 -1.05 -20.72
C ASP A 42 -9.79 -1.71 -19.61
N VAL A 43 -9.94 -1.21 -18.38
CA VAL A 43 -9.22 -1.74 -17.22
C VAL A 43 -10.22 -2.36 -16.25
N THR A 44 -9.89 -3.53 -15.74
CA THR A 44 -10.58 -4.13 -14.59
C THR A 44 -9.54 -4.51 -13.54
N GLY A 45 -9.89 -4.36 -12.25
CA GLY A 45 -8.89 -4.53 -11.20
C GLY A 45 -9.41 -5.12 -9.90
N LEU A 46 -8.46 -5.66 -9.13
CA LEU A 46 -8.67 -6.09 -7.75
C LEU A 46 -7.73 -5.33 -6.83
N VAL A 47 -8.26 -4.73 -5.78
CA VAL A 47 -7.48 -4.19 -4.67
C VAL A 47 -7.53 -5.19 -3.53
N ILE A 48 -6.40 -5.86 -3.31
CA ILE A 48 -6.24 -6.94 -2.33
C ILE A 48 -5.66 -6.34 -1.06
N THR A 49 -6.39 -6.44 0.05
CA THR A 49 -6.05 -5.78 1.32
C THR A 49 -6.29 -6.68 2.51
N GLY A 50 -5.54 -6.50 3.59
CA GLY A 50 -5.79 -7.14 4.89
C GLY A 50 -6.75 -6.36 5.80
N LEU A 51 -7.22 -5.19 5.36
CA LEU A 51 -8.17 -4.34 6.10
C LEU A 51 -9.52 -4.33 5.38
N ALA A 52 -10.60 -4.48 6.12
CA ALA A 52 -11.93 -4.20 5.60
C ALA A 52 -12.06 -2.67 5.42
N PRO A 53 -12.10 -2.16 4.19
CA PRO A 53 -12.18 -0.73 3.95
C PRO A 53 -13.56 -0.18 4.39
N GLY A 54 -13.54 1.01 4.96
CA GLY A 54 -14.79 1.74 5.25
C GLY A 54 -15.44 2.28 3.97
N GLN A 55 -16.66 2.77 4.09
CA GLN A 55 -17.43 3.32 2.95
C GLN A 55 -16.80 4.56 2.32
N GLU A 56 -15.91 5.22 3.05
CA GLU A 56 -15.15 6.39 2.59
C GLU A 56 -14.08 6.07 1.53
N TYR A 57 -13.71 4.80 1.39
CA TYR A 57 -12.72 4.36 0.40
C TYR A 57 -13.42 3.85 -0.86
N ARG A 58 -13.57 4.74 -1.84
CA ARG A 58 -14.20 4.41 -3.12
C ARG A 58 -13.17 3.91 -4.12
N LEU A 59 -13.51 2.84 -4.82
CA LEU A 59 -12.73 2.34 -5.94
C LEU A 59 -13.15 3.04 -7.24
N PRO A 60 -12.26 3.14 -8.24
CA PRO A 60 -12.66 3.54 -9.57
C PRO A 60 -13.54 2.47 -10.21
N ASP A 61 -14.30 2.88 -11.24
CA ASP A 61 -15.10 1.93 -12.03
C ASP A 61 -14.25 0.79 -12.57
N GLY A 62 -14.81 -0.41 -12.56
CA GLY A 62 -14.12 -1.63 -13.01
C GLY A 62 -13.22 -2.28 -11.97
N PHE A 63 -13.10 -1.70 -10.75
CA PHE A 63 -12.32 -2.29 -9.66
C PHE A 63 -13.23 -2.81 -8.54
N ASP A 64 -12.74 -3.85 -7.85
CA ASP A 64 -13.40 -4.42 -6.67
C ASP A 64 -12.38 -4.75 -5.57
N TRP A 65 -12.90 -4.95 -4.35
CA TRP A 65 -12.12 -5.31 -3.19
C TRP A 65 -11.98 -6.82 -3.03
N LEU A 66 -10.76 -7.28 -2.70
CA LEU A 66 -10.55 -8.58 -2.11
C LEU A 66 -9.98 -8.40 -0.70
N VAL A 67 -10.78 -8.73 0.30
CA VAL A 67 -10.37 -8.61 1.71
C VAL A 67 -9.87 -9.94 2.22
N LEU A 68 -8.58 -10.01 2.55
CA LEU A 68 -7.95 -11.18 3.17
C LEU A 68 -8.18 -11.17 4.70
N PRO A 69 -8.09 -12.32 5.35
CA PRO A 69 -8.07 -12.38 6.81
C PRO A 69 -7.03 -11.43 7.41
N GLY A 70 -7.48 -10.56 8.32
CA GLY A 70 -6.68 -9.47 8.86
C GLY A 70 -5.49 -9.94 9.70
N ILE A 71 -4.41 -9.17 9.63
CA ILE A 71 -3.21 -9.33 10.45
C ILE A 71 -3.01 -8.13 11.36
N LYS A 72 -2.33 -8.33 12.47
CA LYS A 72 -1.86 -7.27 13.37
C LYS A 72 -0.39 -7.50 13.72
N LYS A 73 0.39 -6.44 13.87
CA LYS A 73 1.76 -6.52 14.37
C LYS A 73 1.74 -6.36 15.89
N SER A 74 2.24 -7.35 16.62
CA SER A 74 2.38 -7.33 18.08
C SER A 74 3.80 -7.76 18.42
N GLU A 75 4.52 -6.95 19.21
CA GLU A 75 5.92 -7.23 19.61
C GLU A 75 6.86 -7.58 18.43
N GLY A 76 6.65 -6.89 17.29
CA GLY A 76 7.44 -7.14 16.09
C GLY A 76 6.96 -8.28 15.19
N ILE A 77 6.06 -9.14 15.67
CA ILE A 77 5.57 -10.33 14.96
C ILE A 77 4.17 -10.09 14.38
N TYR A 78 3.94 -10.52 13.14
CA TYR A 78 2.62 -10.52 12.54
C TYR A 78 1.79 -11.70 13.04
N GLN A 79 0.59 -11.43 13.54
CA GLN A 79 -0.33 -12.40 14.11
C GLN A 79 -1.75 -12.22 13.54
N PRO A 80 -2.62 -13.24 13.64
CA PRO A 80 -4.03 -13.08 13.28
C PRO A 80 -4.69 -11.93 14.05
N GLN A 81 -5.47 -11.09 13.34
CA GLN A 81 -6.18 -9.99 13.98
C GLN A 81 -7.41 -10.48 14.78
N ARG A 82 -8.17 -11.41 14.22
CA ARG A 82 -9.44 -11.91 14.78
C ARG A 82 -9.54 -13.42 14.84
N LEU A 83 -8.94 -14.13 13.88
CA LEU A 83 -8.97 -15.59 13.85
C LEU A 83 -8.19 -16.16 15.04
N ARG A 84 -8.65 -17.30 15.56
CA ARG A 84 -8.00 -18.03 16.68
C ARG A 84 -7.18 -19.20 16.12
N ILE A 85 -6.24 -18.88 15.26
CA ILE A 85 -5.32 -19.83 14.62
C ILE A 85 -3.89 -19.34 14.81
N THR A 86 -2.90 -20.16 14.47
CA THR A 86 -1.50 -19.74 14.51
C THR A 86 -1.20 -18.75 13.39
N HIS A 87 -0.04 -18.11 13.46
CA HIS A 87 0.40 -17.21 12.37
C HIS A 87 0.80 -17.98 11.12
N GLU A 88 1.30 -19.23 11.28
CA GLU A 88 1.60 -20.14 10.19
C GLU A 88 0.31 -20.54 9.45
N ASP A 89 -0.71 -21.03 10.17
CA ASP A 89 -2.01 -21.38 9.57
C ASP A 89 -2.63 -20.18 8.85
N LEU A 90 -2.49 -18.97 9.40
CA LEU A 90 -2.98 -17.76 8.75
C LEU A 90 -2.25 -17.49 7.44
N GLY A 91 -0.91 -17.64 7.44
CA GLY A 91 -0.08 -17.52 6.24
C GLY A 91 -0.51 -18.49 5.15
N GLU A 92 -0.77 -19.75 5.50
CA GLU A 92 -1.25 -20.78 4.58
C GLU A 92 -2.63 -20.44 4.01
N VAL A 93 -3.59 -20.01 4.85
CA VAL A 93 -4.93 -19.59 4.41
C VAL A 93 -4.85 -18.40 3.45
N ARG A 94 -4.07 -17.39 3.76
CA ARG A 94 -3.90 -16.22 2.90
C ARG A 94 -3.20 -16.58 1.59
N SER A 95 -2.15 -17.41 1.65
CA SER A 95 -1.46 -17.89 0.46
C SER A 95 -2.38 -18.69 -0.47
N ALA A 96 -3.19 -19.59 0.09
CA ALA A 96 -4.16 -20.37 -0.69
C ALA A 96 -5.20 -19.47 -1.40
N LEU A 97 -5.74 -18.45 -0.70
CA LEU A 97 -6.64 -17.46 -1.27
C LEU A 97 -5.97 -16.68 -2.40
N LEU A 98 -4.76 -16.19 -2.18
CA LEU A 98 -3.98 -15.45 -3.18
C LEU A 98 -3.66 -16.31 -4.40
N ASN A 99 -3.28 -17.57 -4.19
CA ASN A 99 -3.00 -18.50 -5.27
C ASN A 99 -4.23 -18.75 -6.14
N GLY A 100 -5.38 -18.97 -5.52
CA GLY A 100 -6.65 -19.15 -6.24
C GLY A 100 -7.06 -17.92 -7.03
N VAL A 101 -6.97 -16.74 -6.40
CA VAL A 101 -7.36 -15.48 -7.04
C VAL A 101 -6.40 -15.10 -8.16
N LEU A 102 -5.10 -15.08 -7.93
CA LEU A 102 -4.13 -14.69 -8.96
C LEU A 102 -4.11 -15.68 -10.12
N GLY A 103 -4.28 -16.98 -9.85
CA GLY A 103 -4.37 -17.99 -10.89
C GLY A 103 -5.63 -17.89 -11.77
N THR A 104 -6.77 -17.47 -11.18
CA THR A 104 -8.05 -17.36 -11.90
C THR A 104 -8.25 -15.98 -12.52
N PHE A 105 -7.98 -14.92 -11.76
CA PHE A 105 -8.06 -13.54 -12.26
C PHE A 105 -7.00 -13.28 -13.31
N ALA A 106 -5.84 -13.92 -13.22
CA ALA A 106 -4.74 -13.86 -14.18
C ALA A 106 -4.39 -12.41 -14.56
N PRO A 107 -3.87 -11.60 -13.62
CA PRO A 107 -3.59 -10.19 -13.87
C PRO A 107 -2.51 -10.01 -14.95
N ASP A 108 -2.71 -9.06 -15.86
CA ASP A 108 -1.69 -8.57 -16.77
C ASP A 108 -0.62 -7.75 -16.02
N LEU A 109 -1.05 -7.04 -14.94
CA LEU A 109 -0.20 -6.25 -14.06
C LEU A 109 -0.53 -6.55 -12.59
N LEU A 110 0.46 -6.98 -11.83
CA LEU A 110 0.39 -7.14 -10.37
C LEU A 110 1.34 -6.15 -9.71
N ILE A 111 0.85 -5.28 -8.84
CA ILE A 111 1.67 -4.40 -8.03
C ILE A 111 1.60 -4.85 -6.57
N ILE A 112 2.76 -5.12 -5.98
CA ILE A 112 2.92 -5.58 -4.60
C ILE A 112 3.50 -4.43 -3.78
N ASP A 113 2.79 -3.99 -2.74
CA ASP A 113 3.25 -2.89 -1.90
C ASP A 113 4.17 -3.36 -0.78
N ARG A 114 5.39 -2.86 -0.76
CA ARG A 114 6.44 -2.93 0.26
C ARG A 114 7.12 -4.31 0.40
N HIS A 115 6.40 -5.39 0.65
CA HIS A 115 6.99 -6.71 0.94
C HIS A 115 6.86 -7.63 -0.27
N ALA A 116 7.97 -7.94 -0.94
CA ALA A 116 8.00 -8.68 -2.21
C ALA A 116 7.22 -10.01 -2.17
N TYR A 117 7.28 -10.71 -1.05
CA TYR A 117 6.54 -11.96 -0.85
C TYR A 117 5.37 -11.83 0.14
N GLY A 118 4.93 -10.60 0.44
CA GLY A 118 3.91 -10.36 1.45
C GLY A 118 4.39 -10.68 2.86
N VAL A 119 3.46 -10.83 3.80
CA VAL A 119 3.75 -11.23 5.17
C VAL A 119 3.81 -12.75 5.24
N HIS A 120 4.76 -13.29 6.01
CA HIS A 120 4.99 -14.74 6.13
C HIS A 120 5.21 -15.44 4.77
N LEU A 121 5.76 -14.73 3.79
CA LEU A 121 6.04 -15.22 2.44
C LEU A 121 4.77 -15.70 1.68
N GLU A 122 3.59 -15.23 2.06
CA GLU A 122 2.29 -15.67 1.54
C GLU A 122 2.12 -15.50 0.02
N LEU A 123 2.90 -14.61 -0.62
CA LEU A 123 2.91 -14.42 -2.07
C LEU A 123 3.94 -15.28 -2.82
N ARG A 124 4.85 -15.96 -2.13
CA ARG A 124 5.95 -16.68 -2.81
C ARG A 124 5.44 -17.78 -3.74
N GLU A 125 4.54 -18.62 -3.25
CA GLU A 125 3.92 -19.68 -4.05
C GLU A 125 2.96 -19.11 -5.11
N PRO A 126 2.04 -18.20 -4.78
CA PRO A 126 1.18 -17.54 -5.77
C PRO A 126 1.94 -16.88 -6.93
N LEU A 127 3.05 -16.20 -6.67
CA LEU A 127 3.89 -15.62 -7.72
C LEU A 127 4.57 -16.67 -8.58
N THR A 128 5.06 -17.75 -7.96
CA THR A 128 5.64 -18.87 -8.69
C THR A 128 4.60 -19.54 -9.61
N HIS A 129 3.37 -19.70 -9.12
CA HIS A 129 2.26 -20.22 -9.90
C HIS A 129 1.88 -19.28 -11.05
N LEU A 130 1.75 -17.97 -10.76
CA LEU A 130 1.45 -16.95 -11.75
C LEU A 130 2.48 -16.94 -12.89
N ARG A 131 3.78 -16.99 -12.57
CA ARG A 131 4.84 -17.05 -13.59
C ARG A 131 4.75 -18.27 -14.49
N ARG A 132 4.35 -19.41 -13.94
CA ARG A 132 4.20 -20.65 -14.70
C ARG A 132 2.98 -20.63 -15.62
N THR A 133 1.85 -20.10 -15.14
CA THR A 133 0.57 -20.13 -15.85
C THR A 133 0.32 -18.90 -16.73
N HIS A 134 0.89 -17.77 -16.34
CA HIS A 134 0.74 -16.47 -17.02
C HIS A 134 2.09 -15.75 -17.11
N PRO A 135 3.03 -16.26 -17.92
CA PRO A 135 4.40 -15.74 -18.01
C PRO A 135 4.47 -14.29 -18.53
N GLY A 136 3.43 -13.81 -19.21
CA GLY A 136 3.30 -12.43 -19.68
C GLY A 136 2.87 -11.43 -18.62
N ALA A 137 2.46 -11.88 -17.42
CA ALA A 137 2.10 -10.98 -16.34
C ALA A 137 3.29 -10.14 -15.89
N ARG A 138 3.12 -8.83 -15.74
CA ARG A 138 4.14 -7.94 -15.17
C ARG A 138 3.94 -7.84 -13.67
N VAL A 139 4.99 -8.09 -12.91
CA VAL A 139 4.98 -8.01 -11.44
C VAL A 139 5.90 -6.89 -11.01
N VAL A 140 5.33 -5.92 -10.31
CA VAL A 140 6.01 -4.72 -9.83
C VAL A 140 6.05 -4.73 -8.32
N LEU A 141 7.20 -4.46 -7.73
CA LEU A 141 7.34 -4.18 -6.31
C LEU A 141 7.28 -2.67 -6.11
N GLY A 142 6.27 -2.20 -5.39
CA GLY A 142 6.11 -0.79 -5.04
C GLY A 142 6.75 -0.46 -3.69
N LEU A 143 7.66 0.48 -3.63
CA LEU A 143 8.36 0.93 -2.45
C LEU A 143 8.05 2.40 -2.15
N ARG A 144 7.88 2.74 -0.88
CA ARG A 144 7.90 4.15 -0.46
C ARG A 144 9.33 4.67 -0.47
N GLU A 145 9.48 5.97 -0.49
CA GLU A 145 10.76 6.68 -0.54
C GLU A 145 11.70 6.30 0.61
N VAL A 146 11.23 6.29 1.85
CA VAL A 146 11.98 5.88 3.04
C VAL A 146 11.39 4.59 3.56
N LEU A 147 12.17 3.52 3.64
CA LEU A 147 11.68 2.20 4.07
C LEU A 147 11.75 2.02 5.58
N ASP A 148 12.97 1.96 6.12
CA ASP A 148 13.31 1.81 7.53
C ASP A 148 14.82 2.12 7.69
N THR A 149 15.41 1.84 8.86
CA THR A 149 16.85 1.92 8.98
C THR A 149 17.53 0.95 8.01
N PRO A 150 18.66 1.34 7.36
CA PRO A 150 19.33 0.50 6.36
C PRO A 150 19.61 -0.92 6.84
N ALA A 151 20.06 -1.06 8.10
CA ALA A 151 20.35 -2.37 8.68
C ALA A 151 19.09 -3.27 8.84
N THR A 152 17.93 -2.67 9.10
CA THR A 152 16.65 -3.41 9.15
C THR A 152 16.23 -3.83 7.76
N VAL A 153 16.31 -2.92 6.80
CA VAL A 153 15.92 -3.17 5.41
C VAL A 153 16.81 -4.25 4.77
N GLN A 154 18.13 -4.18 4.98
CA GLN A 154 19.03 -5.20 4.44
C GLN A 154 18.72 -6.60 4.98
N ARG A 155 18.44 -6.73 6.28
CA ARG A 155 18.01 -8.02 6.85
C ARG A 155 16.72 -8.53 6.21
N GLU A 156 15.74 -7.64 5.97
CA GLU A 156 14.49 -8.02 5.29
C GLU A 156 14.76 -8.52 3.86
N TRP A 157 15.72 -7.91 3.13
CA TRP A 157 16.10 -8.38 1.79
C TRP A 157 16.81 -9.74 1.85
N ASP A 158 17.69 -9.95 2.82
CA ASP A 158 18.43 -11.21 3.01
C ASP A 158 17.46 -12.37 3.32
N GLU A 159 16.40 -12.13 4.07
CA GLU A 159 15.35 -13.11 4.42
C GLU A 159 14.51 -13.56 3.22
N LEU A 160 14.52 -12.85 2.09
CA LEU A 160 13.79 -13.24 0.89
C LEU A 160 14.43 -14.44 0.17
N GLY A 161 15.67 -14.79 0.49
CA GLY A 161 16.40 -15.92 -0.07
C GLY A 161 17.14 -15.59 -1.36
N GLU A 162 17.22 -16.55 -2.28
CA GLU A 162 18.08 -16.42 -3.46
C GLU A 162 17.69 -15.28 -4.41
N ALA A 163 18.68 -14.43 -4.74
CA ALA A 163 18.54 -13.30 -5.65
C ALA A 163 17.92 -13.69 -7.00
N ASP A 164 18.36 -14.79 -7.59
CA ASP A 164 17.86 -15.27 -8.89
C ASP A 164 16.35 -15.63 -8.82
N THR A 165 15.89 -16.16 -7.70
CA THR A 165 14.47 -16.44 -7.51
C THR A 165 13.66 -15.16 -7.44
N LEU A 166 14.12 -14.16 -6.68
CA LEU A 166 13.47 -12.87 -6.61
C LEU A 166 13.42 -12.18 -7.98
N ARG A 167 14.54 -12.22 -8.72
CA ARG A 167 14.63 -11.65 -10.09
C ARG A 167 13.72 -12.33 -11.12
N ARG A 168 13.41 -13.62 -10.93
CA ARG A 168 12.44 -14.33 -11.80
C ARG A 168 10.99 -13.94 -11.48
N LEU A 169 10.71 -13.56 -10.25
CA LEU A 169 9.34 -13.26 -9.80
C LEU A 169 8.95 -11.78 -9.92
N ILE A 170 9.91 -10.86 -9.77
CA ILE A 170 9.68 -9.41 -9.80
C ILE A 170 10.34 -8.82 -11.06
N ASP A 171 9.58 -8.12 -11.88
CA ASP A 171 10.08 -7.52 -13.13
C ASP A 171 10.66 -6.12 -12.92
N GLU A 172 10.02 -5.32 -12.07
CA GLU A 172 10.36 -3.91 -11.84
C GLU A 172 10.17 -3.54 -10.37
N VAL A 173 10.87 -2.51 -9.94
CA VAL A 173 10.67 -1.86 -8.62
C VAL A 173 10.32 -0.41 -8.87
N TRP A 174 9.14 0.01 -8.39
CA TRP A 174 8.71 1.40 -8.44
C TRP A 174 8.91 2.05 -7.08
N VAL A 175 9.74 3.08 -7.03
CA VAL A 175 9.93 3.88 -5.82
C VAL A 175 9.05 5.12 -5.92
N TYR A 176 8.09 5.24 -5.01
CA TYR A 176 7.16 6.37 -4.95
C TYR A 176 7.84 7.56 -4.25
N GLY A 177 8.71 8.24 -4.95
CA GLY A 177 9.53 9.32 -4.48
C GLY A 177 10.41 9.89 -5.58
N ASP A 178 11.36 10.72 -5.19
CA ASP A 178 12.34 11.35 -6.08
C ASP A 178 13.76 11.06 -5.58
N ALA A 179 14.60 10.46 -6.42
CA ALA A 179 15.99 10.16 -6.07
C ALA A 179 16.80 11.40 -5.65
N ALA A 180 16.42 12.58 -6.15
CA ALA A 180 17.08 13.82 -5.74
C ALA A 180 16.76 14.23 -4.29
N VAL A 181 15.66 13.70 -3.72
CA VAL A 181 15.26 13.93 -2.32
C VAL A 181 15.79 12.82 -1.43
N HIS A 182 15.58 11.57 -1.81
CA HIS A 182 16.07 10.40 -1.06
C HIS A 182 16.36 9.24 -2.02
N ASP A 183 17.62 8.86 -2.10
CA ASP A 183 18.09 7.78 -2.96
C ASP A 183 18.30 6.50 -2.14
N LEU A 184 17.45 5.48 -2.38
CA LEU A 184 17.53 4.19 -1.69
C LEU A 184 18.85 3.46 -1.89
N SER A 185 19.50 3.65 -3.05
CA SER A 185 20.81 3.06 -3.32
C SER A 185 21.90 3.75 -2.49
N ALA A 186 21.87 5.08 -2.45
CA ALA A 186 22.85 5.86 -1.69
C ALA A 186 22.71 5.67 -0.18
N THR A 187 21.48 5.42 0.32
CA THR A 187 21.22 5.19 1.76
C THR A 187 21.36 3.73 2.17
N GLY A 188 21.54 2.80 1.23
CA GLY A 188 21.65 1.37 1.50
C GLY A 188 20.32 0.68 1.81
N GLU A 189 19.21 1.25 1.36
CA GLU A 189 17.86 0.68 1.51
C GLU A 189 17.39 -0.08 0.25
N ALA A 190 18.09 0.08 -0.88
CA ALA A 190 17.74 -0.59 -2.12
C ALA A 190 17.78 -2.13 -2.00
N PRO A 191 16.85 -2.85 -2.66
CA PRO A 191 16.91 -4.31 -2.73
C PRO A 191 18.09 -4.74 -3.61
N PRO A 192 19.17 -5.36 -3.06
CA PRO A 192 20.41 -5.62 -3.82
C PRO A 192 20.16 -6.45 -5.08
N ALA A 193 19.23 -7.40 -5.02
CA ALA A 193 18.89 -8.27 -6.15
C ALA A 193 18.10 -7.56 -7.26
N LEU A 194 17.52 -6.39 -7.03
CA LEU A 194 16.60 -5.70 -7.95
C LEU A 194 16.99 -4.23 -8.17
N GLU A 195 18.14 -3.79 -7.72
CA GLU A 195 18.56 -2.39 -7.79
C GLU A 195 18.60 -1.87 -9.22
N ASP A 196 19.05 -2.70 -10.17
CA ASP A 196 19.07 -2.41 -11.60
C ASP A 196 17.67 -2.32 -12.26
N ARG A 197 16.61 -2.64 -11.52
CA ARG A 197 15.20 -2.59 -11.95
C ARG A 197 14.40 -1.49 -11.26
N MET A 198 15.08 -0.65 -10.49
CA MET A 198 14.44 0.45 -9.77
C MET A 198 14.14 1.64 -10.67
N HIS A 199 12.93 2.17 -10.51
CA HIS A 199 12.45 3.38 -11.19
C HIS A 199 11.78 4.29 -10.18
N TYR A 200 12.24 5.53 -10.07
CA TYR A 200 11.58 6.56 -9.28
C TYR A 200 10.40 7.13 -10.08
N THR A 201 9.20 7.01 -9.54
CA THR A 201 7.96 7.38 -10.24
C THR A 201 7.42 8.75 -9.83
N GLY A 202 8.09 9.45 -8.94
CA GLY A 202 7.59 10.64 -8.29
C GLY A 202 6.57 10.30 -7.18
N TYR A 203 6.08 11.35 -6.53
CA TYR A 203 5.15 11.21 -5.40
C TYR A 203 3.73 10.92 -5.87
N LEU A 204 3.04 10.00 -5.19
CA LEU A 204 1.63 9.68 -5.45
C LEU A 204 0.72 10.78 -4.84
N ALA A 205 0.80 11.99 -5.39
CA ALA A 205 0.06 13.15 -4.87
C ALA A 205 -1.40 13.20 -5.31
N HIS A 206 -1.79 12.53 -6.39
CA HIS A 206 -3.05 12.77 -7.11
C HIS A 206 -3.92 11.52 -7.29
N GLY A 207 -4.10 10.73 -6.25
CA GLY A 207 -4.97 9.56 -6.32
C GLY A 207 -6.38 9.80 -5.75
N ARG A 208 -6.66 10.97 -5.21
CA ARG A 208 -8.00 11.36 -4.79
C ARG A 208 -8.55 12.36 -5.78
N ASP A 209 -9.73 12.13 -6.25
CA ASP A 209 -10.49 13.16 -6.94
C ASP A 209 -10.94 14.20 -5.88
N ILE A 210 -10.08 15.18 -5.63
CA ILE A 210 -10.37 16.30 -4.71
C ILE A 210 -11.57 17.12 -5.25
N ALA A 211 -11.94 16.94 -6.52
CA ALA A 211 -13.07 17.63 -7.11
C ALA A 211 -14.41 17.22 -6.51
N GLU A 212 -14.58 15.95 -6.10
CA GLU A 212 -15.84 15.48 -5.46
C GLU A 212 -16.04 16.02 -4.03
N HIS A 213 -14.99 16.51 -3.38
CA HIS A 213 -15.10 17.11 -2.04
C HIS A 213 -15.28 18.64 -2.06
N ARG A 214 -15.39 19.27 -3.25
CA ARG A 214 -15.67 20.69 -3.39
C ARG A 214 -17.14 21.06 -3.41
N ASP A 215 -18.03 20.10 -3.59
CA ASP A 215 -19.45 20.30 -3.28
C ASP A 215 -19.61 20.24 -1.76
N GLY A 216 -19.66 21.41 -1.14
CA GLY A 216 -19.74 21.62 0.30
C GLY A 216 -20.95 21.01 1.04
N SER A 217 -21.44 19.86 0.59
CA SER A 217 -22.62 19.20 1.17
C SER A 217 -22.36 17.98 2.05
N GLU A 218 -21.10 17.46 2.09
CA GLU A 218 -20.78 16.37 3.03
C GLU A 218 -19.44 16.60 3.74
N ALA A 219 -19.30 17.71 4.47
CA ALA A 219 -18.42 17.72 5.63
C ALA A 219 -18.90 16.58 6.55
N SER A 220 -18.00 15.64 6.85
CA SER A 220 -18.31 14.55 7.81
C SER A 220 -19.06 15.14 9.00
N PRO A 221 -20.19 14.58 9.44
CA PRO A 221 -20.98 15.13 10.56
C PRO A 221 -20.14 15.38 11.83
N ALA A 222 -19.02 14.68 11.97
CA ALA A 222 -18.04 14.91 13.04
C ALA A 222 -17.29 16.25 12.93
N LEU A 223 -17.22 16.87 11.75
CA LEU A 223 -16.60 18.20 11.54
C LEU A 223 -17.63 19.31 11.40
N ALA A 224 -18.90 18.98 11.12
CA ALA A 224 -19.98 19.99 10.98
C ALA A 224 -20.37 20.68 12.29
N GLY A 225 -19.99 20.10 13.44
CA GLY A 225 -20.25 20.68 14.77
C GLY A 225 -19.17 21.61 15.31
N ASN A 226 -17.99 21.65 14.69
CA ASN A 226 -16.89 22.51 15.08
C ASN A 226 -16.32 23.22 13.85
N ALA A 227 -17.05 24.19 13.32
CA ALA A 227 -16.43 25.21 12.49
C ALA A 227 -15.25 25.76 13.30
N LEU A 228 -14.02 25.41 12.91
CA LEU A 228 -12.84 25.97 13.53
C LEU A 228 -12.94 27.48 13.30
N ASP A 229 -13.16 28.22 14.40
CA ASP A 229 -13.09 29.67 14.40
C ASP A 229 -11.82 30.11 13.63
N PRO A 230 -11.83 31.24 12.95
CA PRO A 230 -10.68 31.70 12.15
C PRO A 230 -9.42 31.99 12.98
N GLU A 231 -9.41 31.64 14.28
CA GLU A 231 -8.21 31.75 15.10
C GLU A 231 -7.10 30.82 14.61
N PRO A 232 -5.85 31.30 14.54
CA PRO A 232 -4.73 30.48 14.13
C PRO A 232 -4.55 29.28 15.07
N PHE A 233 -4.24 28.13 14.49
CA PHE A 233 -4.06 26.91 15.28
C PHE A 233 -2.80 26.13 14.88
N ILE A 234 -2.27 25.39 15.83
CA ILE A 234 -1.21 24.39 15.64
C ILE A 234 -1.87 23.02 15.65
N LEU A 235 -1.72 22.26 14.56
CA LEU A 235 -2.21 20.89 14.45
C LEU A 235 -1.07 19.91 14.73
N THR A 236 -1.24 19.08 15.74
CA THR A 236 -0.38 17.90 15.96
C THR A 236 -1.18 16.65 15.68
N THR A 237 -0.71 15.85 14.74
CA THR A 237 -1.33 14.58 14.39
C THR A 237 -0.29 13.48 14.34
N ALA A 238 -0.64 12.30 14.83
CA ALA A 238 0.11 11.07 14.58
C ALA A 238 -0.46 10.37 13.35
N GLY A 239 0.37 9.52 12.71
CA GLY A 239 -0.14 8.64 11.65
C GLY A 239 -1.28 7.75 12.16
N GLY A 240 -2.02 7.10 11.28
CA GLY A 240 -3.24 6.33 11.60
C GLY A 240 -3.02 5.07 12.46
N GLY A 241 -2.13 5.09 13.44
CA GLY A 241 -1.82 3.93 14.25
C GLY A 241 -1.44 4.25 15.70
N CYS A 242 -1.04 3.24 16.44
CA CYS A 242 -0.70 3.31 17.86
C CYS A 242 0.70 3.90 18.13
N ASP A 243 1.46 4.25 17.09
CA ASP A 243 2.89 4.56 17.23
C ASP A 243 3.16 6.00 17.63
N GLY A 244 2.15 6.88 17.60
CA GLY A 244 2.29 8.30 17.89
C GLY A 244 1.92 8.74 19.29
N ILE A 245 1.58 7.83 20.20
CA ILE A 245 1.02 8.19 21.51
C ILE A 245 1.95 9.07 22.35
N ASP A 246 3.25 8.83 22.28
CA ASP A 246 4.21 9.62 23.05
C ASP A 246 4.38 11.02 22.46
N LEU A 247 4.31 11.14 21.11
CA LEU A 247 4.27 12.44 20.44
C LEU A 247 3.01 13.22 20.85
N LEU A 248 1.83 12.56 20.80
CA LEU A 248 0.57 13.21 21.20
C LEU A 248 0.56 13.62 22.66
N ARG A 249 1.10 12.78 23.55
CA ARG A 249 1.25 13.12 24.97
C ARG A 249 2.20 14.30 25.19
N ALA A 250 3.33 14.30 24.49
CA ALA A 250 4.26 15.42 24.54
C ALA A 250 3.62 16.71 24.01
N ALA A 251 2.92 16.62 22.86
CA ALA A 251 2.20 17.74 22.25
C ALA A 251 1.12 18.32 23.18
N ALA A 252 0.36 17.46 23.86
CA ALA A 252 -0.67 17.90 24.80
C ALA A 252 -0.12 18.66 26.02
N GLN A 253 1.19 18.54 26.30
CA GLN A 253 1.86 19.23 27.40
C GLN A 253 2.58 20.51 26.97
N VAL A 254 2.69 20.75 25.64
CA VAL A 254 3.39 21.93 25.11
C VAL A 254 2.54 23.18 25.31
N ARG A 255 3.15 24.24 25.84
CA ARG A 255 2.55 25.56 25.84
C ARG A 255 2.69 26.16 24.45
N VAL A 256 1.56 26.42 23.80
CA VAL A 256 1.53 27.11 22.50
C VAL A 256 1.65 28.62 22.67
N PRO A 257 2.09 29.35 21.65
CA PRO A 257 2.14 30.83 21.67
C PRO A 257 0.76 31.44 21.91
N ASP A 258 0.76 32.60 22.53
CA ASP A 258 -0.49 33.34 22.75
C ASP A 258 -1.19 33.64 21.41
N GLY A 259 -2.50 33.49 21.38
CA GLY A 259 -3.32 33.67 20.19
C GLY A 259 -3.41 32.44 19.28
N TYR A 260 -2.82 31.31 19.66
CA TYR A 260 -2.94 30.05 18.93
C TYR A 260 -3.73 29.01 19.75
N ARG A 261 -4.58 28.24 19.05
CA ARG A 261 -5.14 27.00 19.60
C ARG A 261 -4.23 25.82 19.27
N HIS A 262 -4.20 24.83 20.17
CA HIS A 262 -3.53 23.54 19.89
C HIS A 262 -4.60 22.47 19.65
N VAL A 263 -4.57 21.87 18.48
CA VAL A 263 -5.43 20.75 18.09
C VAL A 263 -4.55 19.51 18.03
N VAL A 264 -4.83 18.52 18.86
CA VAL A 264 -4.10 17.25 18.94
C VAL A 264 -5.04 16.14 18.49
N VAL A 265 -4.66 15.35 17.46
CA VAL A 265 -5.50 14.32 16.81
C VAL A 265 -4.79 12.97 16.76
#